data_99b31625a8ce1a7b0aaac0cc7d286ce0
#
_entry.id   99b31625a8ce1a7b0aaac0cc7d286ce0
#
_cell.length_a   1.000
_cell.length_b   1.000
_cell.length_c   1.000
_cell.angle_alpha   90.00
_cell.angle_beta   90.00
_cell.angle_gamma   90.00
#
_symmetry.space_group_name_H-M   'P 1'
#
loop_
_entity.id
_entity.type
_entity.pdbx_description
1 polymer ?
#
loop_
_entity_poly.entity_id
_entity_poly.type
_entity_poly.pdbx_seq_one_letter_code
_entity_poly.pdbx_strand_id
1 'polypeptide(L)'
;MATAKYINFNQSLPIGEDSTSFFSRVKTAGSNLNSTTLIIIAVVILFAVIAGFYYYYYILPQMKAKYQPNSEQVPESGNSNTAELLFFYADWCPHCKTAKPIWNDLKAEYENKTINGYKVVFTEINCSEETAEVDKMMNQYNVEGYPTIKLLKDGQVIEYDAKPSKDTLIQFLNTVL
;
A
#
# COMPACT_ATOMS: atom_id res chain seq x y z
N MET A 1 16.81 -29.87 53.95
CA MET A 1 16.51 -30.88 52.91
C MET A 1 15.28 -30.41 52.14
N ALA A 2 15.46 -29.89 50.93
CA ALA A 2 14.38 -29.42 50.10
C ALA A 2 14.04 -30.52 49.07
N THR A 3 12.83 -31.05 49.15
CA THR A 3 12.31 -32.05 48.22
C THR A 3 11.81 -31.41 46.97
N ALA A 4 12.45 -31.68 45.84
CA ALA A 4 12.01 -31.27 44.51
C ALA A 4 10.78 -32.04 44.10
N LYS A 5 9.70 -31.34 43.78
CA LYS A 5 8.44 -31.92 43.31
C LYS A 5 8.53 -32.01 41.74
N TYR A 6 8.63 -33.25 41.24
CA TYR A 6 8.60 -33.50 39.82
C TYR A 6 7.20 -33.24 39.26
N ILE A 7 7.09 -32.34 38.27
CA ILE A 7 5.87 -32.14 37.50
C ILE A 7 5.86 -33.13 36.33
N ASN A 8 4.88 -34.01 36.34
CA ASN A 8 4.67 -35.03 35.29
C ASN A 8 4.06 -34.35 34.03
N PHE A 9 4.82 -34.34 32.94
CA PHE A 9 4.50 -33.61 31.70
C PHE A 9 3.60 -34.44 30.74
N ASN A 10 2.86 -35.42 31.25
CA ASN A 10 2.02 -36.32 30.44
C ASN A 10 0.52 -36.11 30.68
N GLN A 11 0.07 -34.84 30.83
CA GLN A 11 -1.34 -34.50 30.69
C GLN A 11 -1.58 -33.95 29.30
N SER A 12 -2.14 -34.76 28.43
CA SER A 12 -2.72 -34.37 27.16
C SER A 12 -3.77 -33.28 27.40
N LEU A 13 -3.52 -32.11 26.84
CA LEU A 13 -4.51 -31.03 26.79
C LEU A 13 -5.75 -31.54 26.04
N PRO A 14 -6.96 -31.33 26.55
CA PRO A 14 -8.15 -31.65 25.80
C PRO A 14 -8.26 -30.69 24.61
N ILE A 15 -8.05 -31.20 23.42
CA ILE A 15 -8.40 -30.53 22.17
C ILE A 15 -9.91 -30.40 22.17
N GLY A 16 -10.40 -29.17 22.37
CA GLY A 16 -11.83 -28.88 22.48
C GLY A 16 -12.58 -29.25 21.20
N GLU A 17 -13.38 -30.31 21.30
CA GLU A 17 -14.49 -30.60 20.42
C GLU A 17 -15.61 -29.59 20.65
N ASP A 18 -15.59 -28.45 19.94
CA ASP A 18 -16.73 -27.53 19.99
C ASP A 18 -17.17 -26.98 18.63
N SER A 19 -16.71 -27.56 17.53
CA SER A 19 -17.23 -27.22 16.19
C SER A 19 -18.63 -27.80 15.91
N THR A 20 -19.03 -28.86 16.63
CA THR A 20 -20.34 -29.48 16.45
C THR A 20 -21.47 -28.80 17.21
N SER A 21 -21.16 -28.06 18.29
CA SER A 21 -22.17 -27.36 19.10
C SER A 21 -22.69 -26.11 18.42
N PHE A 22 -21.90 -25.45 17.61
CA PHE A 22 -22.31 -24.25 16.87
C PHE A 22 -23.31 -24.60 15.76
N PHE A 23 -23.04 -25.64 14.97
CA PHE A 23 -23.95 -26.09 13.90
C PHE A 23 -25.25 -26.70 14.44
N SER A 24 -25.23 -27.33 15.62
CA SER A 24 -26.44 -27.85 16.24
C SER A 24 -27.36 -26.74 16.77
N ARG A 25 -26.79 -25.66 17.31
CA ARG A 25 -27.55 -24.48 17.76
C ARG A 25 -28.20 -23.71 16.61
N VAL A 26 -27.53 -23.65 15.44
CA VAL A 26 -28.09 -23.03 14.25
C VAL A 26 -29.27 -23.84 13.68
N LYS A 27 -29.21 -25.18 13.75
CA LYS A 27 -30.32 -26.05 13.29
C LYS A 27 -31.57 -25.94 14.18
N THR A 28 -31.40 -25.70 15.49
CA THR A 28 -32.54 -25.63 16.42
C THR A 28 -33.23 -24.27 16.40
N ALA A 29 -32.51 -23.20 15.94
CA ALA A 29 -33.13 -21.86 15.80
C ALA A 29 -34.04 -21.73 14.56
N GLY A 30 -33.93 -22.70 13.60
CA GLY A 30 -34.72 -22.66 12.36
C GLY A 30 -36.16 -23.17 12.43
N SER A 31 -36.60 -23.77 13.56
CA SER A 31 -37.89 -24.49 13.61
C SER A 31 -39.10 -23.68 14.09
N ASN A 32 -38.93 -22.39 14.38
CA ASN A 32 -40.05 -21.56 14.83
C ASN A 32 -40.02 -20.12 14.31
N LEU A 33 -39.47 -19.91 13.10
CA LEU A 33 -39.47 -18.60 12.48
C LEU A 33 -40.82 -18.33 11.86
N ASN A 34 -41.54 -17.32 12.40
CA ASN A 34 -42.74 -16.79 11.79
C ASN A 34 -42.45 -16.34 10.37
N SER A 35 -43.38 -16.51 9.44
CA SER A 35 -43.22 -16.08 8.03
C SER A 35 -42.74 -14.63 7.93
N THR A 36 -43.12 -13.76 8.84
CA THR A 36 -42.67 -12.37 8.93
C THR A 36 -41.19 -12.23 9.25
N THR A 37 -40.63 -13.06 10.15
CA THR A 37 -39.18 -13.04 10.48
C THR A 37 -38.34 -13.55 9.34
N LEU A 38 -38.80 -14.53 8.58
CA LEU A 38 -38.10 -14.98 7.36
C LEU A 38 -38.03 -13.90 6.28
N ILE A 39 -39.12 -13.14 6.10
CA ILE A 39 -39.14 -12.02 5.15
C ILE A 39 -38.18 -10.90 5.59
N ILE A 40 -38.13 -10.56 6.88
CA ILE A 40 -37.19 -9.55 7.39
C ILE A 40 -35.74 -9.98 7.17
N ILE A 41 -35.39 -11.24 7.45
CA ILE A 41 -34.04 -11.79 7.23
C ILE A 41 -33.69 -11.73 5.73
N ALA A 42 -34.60 -12.13 4.84
CA ALA A 42 -34.38 -12.08 3.40
C ALA A 42 -34.13 -10.63 2.91
N VAL A 43 -34.87 -9.66 3.42
CA VAL A 43 -34.70 -8.24 3.09
C VAL A 43 -33.36 -7.73 3.58
N VAL A 44 -32.93 -8.08 4.80
CA VAL A 44 -31.61 -7.68 5.35
C VAL A 44 -30.46 -8.26 4.51
N ILE A 45 -30.57 -9.53 4.12
CA ILE A 45 -29.58 -10.17 3.25
C ILE A 45 -29.53 -9.49 1.88
N LEU A 46 -30.69 -9.16 1.31
CA LEU A 46 -30.75 -8.45 0.04
C LEU A 46 -30.04 -7.09 0.11
N PHE A 47 -30.30 -6.30 1.16
CA PHE A 47 -29.62 -5.03 1.38
C PHE A 47 -28.11 -5.18 1.58
N ALA A 48 -27.67 -6.22 2.29
CA ALA A 48 -26.25 -6.51 2.50
C ALA A 48 -25.55 -6.87 1.16
N VAL A 49 -26.21 -7.64 0.30
CA VAL A 49 -25.70 -7.99 -1.04
C VAL A 49 -25.61 -6.75 -1.93
N ILE A 50 -26.64 -5.90 -1.94
CA ILE A 50 -26.64 -4.66 -2.72
C ILE A 50 -25.55 -3.70 -2.22
N ALA A 51 -25.40 -3.54 -0.91
CA ALA A 51 -24.36 -2.71 -0.30
C ALA A 51 -22.94 -3.25 -0.61
N GLY A 52 -22.74 -4.57 -0.53
CA GLY A 52 -21.49 -5.24 -0.90
C GLY A 52 -21.17 -5.07 -2.37
N PHE A 53 -22.16 -5.21 -3.24
CA PHE A 53 -22.01 -4.99 -4.68
C PHE A 53 -21.65 -3.53 -5.00
N TYR A 54 -22.37 -2.58 -4.37
CA TYR A 54 -22.08 -1.14 -4.49
C TYR A 54 -20.66 -0.82 -4.01
N TYR A 55 -20.27 -1.35 -2.84
CA TYR A 55 -18.90 -1.19 -2.31
C TYR A 55 -17.85 -1.75 -3.27
N TYR A 56 -18.06 -2.95 -3.79
CA TYR A 56 -17.12 -3.61 -4.70
C TYR A 56 -16.98 -2.88 -6.04
N TYR A 57 -18.11 -2.43 -6.63
CA TYR A 57 -18.09 -1.80 -7.97
C TYR A 57 -17.79 -0.30 -7.94
N TYR A 58 -18.18 0.43 -6.88
CA TYR A 58 -18.03 1.88 -6.84
C TYR A 58 -16.90 2.35 -5.92
N ILE A 59 -16.65 1.69 -4.79
CA ILE A 59 -15.66 2.18 -3.82
C ILE A 59 -14.29 1.57 -4.07
N LEU A 60 -14.17 0.25 -4.32
CA LEU A 60 -12.89 -0.39 -4.60
C LEU A 60 -12.14 0.19 -5.83
N PRO A 61 -12.81 0.50 -6.96
CA PRO A 61 -12.11 1.11 -8.11
C PRO A 61 -11.58 2.51 -7.81
N GLN A 62 -12.26 3.27 -6.95
CA GLN A 62 -11.81 4.61 -6.59
C GLN A 62 -10.60 4.60 -5.64
N MET A 63 -10.43 3.55 -4.84
CA MET A 63 -9.24 3.36 -4.01
C MET A 63 -8.00 2.97 -4.82
N LYS A 64 -8.18 2.52 -6.06
CA LYS A 64 -7.12 2.39 -7.06
C LYS A 64 -7.09 3.64 -7.94
N ALA A 65 -6.99 4.80 -7.33
CA ALA A 65 -6.76 6.03 -8.07
C ALA A 65 -5.43 5.88 -8.82
N LYS A 66 -5.55 5.55 -10.10
CA LYS A 66 -4.43 5.54 -11.01
C LYS A 66 -3.94 6.99 -11.07
N TYR A 67 -2.77 7.25 -10.47
CA TYR A 67 -2.06 8.50 -10.71
C TYR A 67 -1.95 8.68 -12.22
N GLN A 68 -2.61 9.71 -12.74
CA GLN A 68 -2.31 10.21 -14.07
C GLN A 68 -1.38 11.40 -13.85
N PRO A 69 -0.11 11.27 -14.22
CA PRO A 69 0.75 12.46 -14.28
C PRO A 69 0.11 13.45 -15.23
N ASN A 70 0.08 14.73 -14.84
CA ASN A 70 -0.18 15.83 -15.77
C ASN A 70 0.96 15.85 -16.79
N SER A 71 0.88 14.98 -17.78
CA SER A 71 1.72 15.05 -18.96
C SER A 71 0.98 15.84 -20.00
N GLU A 72 1.30 17.12 -20.14
CA GLU A 72 1.15 17.79 -21.41
C GLU A 72 1.94 16.96 -22.42
N GLN A 73 1.21 16.30 -23.28
CA GLN A 73 1.56 15.71 -24.57
C GLN A 73 2.99 15.16 -24.75
N VAL A 74 3.11 13.85 -24.63
CA VAL A 74 4.11 13.12 -25.41
C VAL A 74 3.37 12.12 -26.30
N PRO A 75 3.62 12.11 -27.62
CA PRO A 75 2.94 11.22 -28.52
C PRO A 75 3.32 9.77 -28.28
N GLU A 76 2.28 8.97 -28.29
CA GLU A 76 2.24 7.54 -28.37
C GLU A 76 3.28 6.96 -29.32
N SER A 77 4.11 6.04 -28.84
CA SER A 77 4.43 4.81 -29.55
C SER A 77 5.35 3.91 -28.74
N GLY A 78 4.87 2.70 -28.48
CA GLY A 78 5.72 1.55 -28.13
C GLY A 78 5.93 1.37 -26.64
N ASN A 79 5.42 0.31 -26.15
CA ASN A 79 5.75 -0.52 -24.96
C ASN A 79 7.04 -0.14 -24.18
N SER A 80 7.19 1.14 -23.80
CA SER A 80 8.31 1.59 -22.98
C SER A 80 7.89 1.54 -21.52
N ASN A 81 8.37 0.51 -20.83
CA ASN A 81 8.30 0.45 -19.39
C ASN A 81 8.90 1.75 -18.84
N THR A 82 8.13 2.49 -18.04
CA THR A 82 8.59 3.73 -17.41
C THR A 82 8.68 3.50 -15.92
N ALA A 83 9.81 3.91 -15.35
CA ALA A 83 10.03 3.94 -13.91
C ALA A 83 10.15 5.40 -13.46
N GLU A 84 9.31 5.81 -12.52
CA GLU A 84 9.27 7.18 -12.02
C GLU A 84 9.86 7.23 -10.62
N LEU A 85 10.93 8.01 -10.45
CA LEU A 85 11.55 8.26 -9.15
C LEU A 85 10.96 9.54 -8.56
N LEU A 86 10.31 9.43 -7.41
CA LEU A 86 9.67 10.53 -6.69
C LEU A 86 10.56 11.00 -5.54
N PHE A 87 10.75 12.30 -5.42
CA PHE A 87 11.48 12.95 -4.33
C PHE A 87 10.58 13.91 -3.57
N PHE A 88 10.17 13.51 -2.38
CA PHE A 88 9.39 14.34 -1.46
C PHE A 88 10.35 15.12 -0.55
N TYR A 89 10.27 16.43 -0.58
CA TYR A 89 11.16 17.30 0.20
C TYR A 89 10.45 18.55 0.70
N ALA A 90 11.05 19.19 1.70
CA ALA A 90 10.63 20.52 2.15
C ALA A 90 11.83 21.48 2.21
N ASP A 91 11.63 22.73 1.82
CA ASP A 91 12.72 23.74 1.74
C ASP A 91 13.30 24.10 3.11
N TRP A 92 12.49 23.99 4.15
CA TRP A 92 12.92 24.22 5.53
C TRP A 92 13.66 23.02 6.14
N CYS A 93 13.64 21.85 5.50
CA CYS A 93 14.22 20.62 6.03
C CYS A 93 15.76 20.58 5.79
N PRO A 94 16.61 20.49 6.85
CA PRO A 94 18.07 20.46 6.69
C PRO A 94 18.57 19.23 5.92
N HIS A 95 17.95 18.06 6.14
CA HIS A 95 18.31 16.82 5.45
C HIS A 95 17.97 16.90 3.96
N CYS A 96 16.89 17.57 3.59
CA CYS A 96 16.51 17.79 2.20
C CYS A 96 17.51 18.71 1.47
N LYS A 97 18.02 19.73 2.15
CA LYS A 97 19.07 20.60 1.59
C LYS A 97 20.35 19.83 1.25
N THR A 98 20.66 18.79 2.02
CA THR A 98 21.80 17.90 1.75
C THR A 98 21.51 16.91 0.64
N ALA A 99 20.29 16.40 0.56
CA ALA A 99 19.88 15.41 -0.44
C ALA A 99 19.64 16.02 -1.84
N LYS A 100 19.17 17.26 -1.91
CA LYS A 100 18.78 17.92 -3.17
C LYS A 100 19.91 18.03 -4.21
N PRO A 101 21.16 18.43 -3.87
CA PRO A 101 22.24 18.43 -4.85
C PRO A 101 22.54 17.02 -5.39
N ILE A 102 22.51 15.99 -4.51
CA ILE A 102 22.72 14.60 -4.92
C ILE A 102 21.61 14.14 -5.89
N TRP A 103 20.38 14.50 -5.59
CA TRP A 103 19.23 14.28 -6.48
C TRP A 103 19.39 14.95 -7.84
N ASN A 104 19.80 16.21 -7.86
CA ASN A 104 19.99 16.98 -9.09
C ASN A 104 21.11 16.37 -9.96
N ASP A 105 22.21 15.93 -9.35
CA ASP A 105 23.31 15.28 -10.04
C ASP A 105 22.87 13.94 -10.65
N LEU A 106 22.08 13.16 -9.91
CA LEU A 106 21.52 11.91 -10.39
C LEU A 106 20.53 12.14 -11.54
N LYS A 107 19.64 13.13 -11.37
CA LYS A 107 18.67 13.53 -12.39
C LYS A 107 19.35 13.96 -13.68
N ALA A 108 20.36 14.82 -13.60
CA ALA A 108 21.10 15.27 -14.77
C ALA A 108 21.78 14.11 -15.53
N GLU A 109 22.17 13.07 -14.82
CA GLU A 109 22.83 11.91 -15.44
C GLU A 109 21.84 10.85 -15.96
N TYR A 110 20.72 10.61 -15.28
CA TYR A 110 19.85 9.47 -15.54
C TYR A 110 18.47 9.81 -16.08
N GLU A 111 18.07 11.08 -16.08
CA GLU A 111 16.75 11.47 -16.61
C GLU A 111 16.61 11.08 -18.08
N ASN A 112 15.49 10.45 -18.41
CA ASN A 112 15.19 9.91 -19.73
C ASN A 112 16.15 8.81 -20.24
N LYS A 113 17.09 8.34 -19.45
CA LYS A 113 17.89 7.17 -19.79
C LYS A 113 17.11 5.88 -19.51
N THR A 114 17.49 4.84 -20.23
CA THR A 114 16.91 3.51 -20.05
C THR A 114 17.86 2.65 -19.22
N ILE A 115 17.36 2.10 -18.11
CA ILE A 115 18.07 1.15 -17.25
C ILE A 115 17.26 -0.16 -17.27
N ASN A 116 17.89 -1.25 -17.65
CA ASN A 116 17.28 -2.59 -17.71
C ASN A 116 15.90 -2.63 -18.42
N GLY A 117 15.72 -1.78 -19.45
CA GLY A 117 14.49 -1.71 -20.23
C GLY A 117 13.44 -0.72 -19.71
N TYR A 118 13.73 -0.02 -18.61
CA TYR A 118 12.85 1.02 -18.05
C TYR A 118 13.40 2.41 -18.32
N LYS A 119 12.57 3.28 -18.87
CA LYS A 119 12.88 4.71 -19.00
C LYS A 119 12.71 5.37 -17.63
N VAL A 120 13.77 6.00 -17.12
CA VAL A 120 13.75 6.65 -15.79
C VAL A 120 13.27 8.09 -15.93
N VAL A 121 12.28 8.44 -15.11
CA VAL A 121 11.71 9.78 -15.00
C VAL A 121 11.89 10.26 -13.56
N PHE A 122 12.20 11.54 -13.37
CA PHE A 122 12.42 12.15 -12.06
C PHE A 122 11.35 13.18 -11.77
N THR A 123 10.63 13.01 -10.67
CA THR A 123 9.56 13.92 -10.23
C THR A 123 9.87 14.44 -8.82
N GLU A 124 9.83 15.76 -8.66
CA GLU A 124 10.07 16.46 -7.39
C GLU A 124 8.73 16.94 -6.83
N ILE A 125 8.47 16.65 -5.57
CA ILE A 125 7.30 17.09 -4.83
C ILE A 125 7.76 17.97 -3.67
N ASN A 126 7.52 19.28 -3.79
CA ASN A 126 7.81 20.22 -2.72
C ASN A 126 6.65 20.24 -1.71
N CYS A 127 6.93 19.75 -0.52
CA CYS A 127 5.98 19.66 0.59
C CYS A 127 6.18 20.79 1.62
N SER A 128 6.77 21.93 1.21
CA SER A 128 6.99 23.06 2.11
C SER A 128 5.70 23.74 2.54
N GLU A 129 4.70 23.73 1.67
CA GLU A 129 3.37 24.26 1.90
C GLU A 129 2.34 23.13 1.92
N GLU A 130 1.45 23.14 2.90
CA GLU A 130 0.35 22.18 3.01
C GLU A 130 -0.75 22.59 2.04
N THR A 131 -0.76 21.97 0.87
CA THR A 131 -1.84 22.10 -0.11
C THR A 131 -2.62 20.80 -0.21
N ALA A 132 -3.88 20.87 -0.63
CA ALA A 132 -4.71 19.67 -0.80
C ALA A 132 -4.09 18.65 -1.78
N GLU A 133 -3.31 19.12 -2.76
CA GLU A 133 -2.60 18.27 -3.72
C GLU A 133 -1.41 17.56 -3.07
N VAL A 134 -0.60 18.30 -2.30
CA VAL A 134 0.52 17.74 -1.53
C VAL A 134 0.03 16.73 -0.51
N ASP A 135 -1.01 17.07 0.25
CA ASP A 135 -1.61 16.14 1.24
C ASP A 135 -2.12 14.86 0.58
N LYS A 136 -2.75 15.00 -0.59
CA LYS A 136 -3.21 13.85 -1.36
C LYS A 136 -2.04 12.95 -1.78
N MET A 137 -0.95 13.53 -2.29
CA MET A 137 0.24 12.78 -2.70
C MET A 137 0.94 12.14 -1.51
N MET A 138 1.10 12.86 -0.40
CA MET A 138 1.70 12.32 0.82
C MET A 138 0.92 11.11 1.34
N ASN A 139 -0.41 11.22 1.40
CA ASN A 139 -1.28 10.13 1.81
C ASN A 139 -1.24 8.95 0.82
N GLN A 140 -1.25 9.23 -0.48
CA GLN A 140 -1.22 8.21 -1.53
C GLN A 140 0.06 7.38 -1.48
N TYR A 141 1.19 8.01 -1.20
CA TYR A 141 2.50 7.37 -1.16
C TYR A 141 2.97 7.06 0.26
N ASN A 142 2.14 7.25 1.27
CA ASN A 142 2.46 7.03 2.69
C ASN A 142 3.78 7.69 3.09
N VAL A 143 3.87 9.02 2.89
CA VAL A 143 5.05 9.82 3.21
C VAL A 143 4.93 10.36 4.62
N GLU A 144 5.78 9.89 5.54
CA GLU A 144 5.74 10.23 6.96
C GLU A 144 6.81 11.29 7.35
N GLY A 145 7.76 11.56 6.47
CA GLY A 145 8.87 12.48 6.76
C GLY A 145 9.65 12.91 5.52
N TYR A 146 10.66 13.77 5.72
CA TYR A 146 11.47 14.32 4.64
C TYR A 146 12.97 14.19 4.91
N PRO A 147 13.80 13.92 3.88
CA PRO A 147 13.39 13.58 2.52
C PRO A 147 12.91 12.13 2.42
N THR A 148 11.92 11.87 1.57
CA THR A 148 11.50 10.52 1.20
C THR A 148 11.67 10.34 -0.31
N ILE A 149 12.25 9.21 -0.72
CA ILE A 149 12.44 8.85 -2.13
C ILE A 149 11.71 7.54 -2.40
N LYS A 150 10.88 7.52 -3.45
CA LYS A 150 10.12 6.32 -3.85
C LYS A 150 10.23 6.11 -5.35
N LEU A 151 10.28 4.84 -5.76
CA LEU A 151 10.28 4.45 -7.17
C LEU A 151 8.95 3.79 -7.52
N LEU A 152 8.31 4.29 -8.58
CA LEU A 152 7.12 3.71 -9.17
C LEU A 152 7.53 2.88 -10.37
N LYS A 153 7.20 1.59 -10.36
CA LYS A 153 7.49 0.65 -11.44
C LYS A 153 6.36 -0.38 -11.52
N ASP A 154 5.81 -0.62 -12.69
CA ASP A 154 4.80 -1.65 -12.95
C ASP A 154 3.59 -1.59 -11.99
N GLY A 155 3.21 -0.37 -11.55
CA GLY A 155 2.14 -0.15 -10.58
C GLY A 155 2.51 -0.45 -9.13
N GLN A 156 3.78 -0.73 -8.86
CA GLN A 156 4.33 -0.92 -7.51
C GLN A 156 5.07 0.34 -7.05
N VAL A 157 5.00 0.60 -5.74
CA VAL A 157 5.74 1.67 -5.07
C VAL A 157 6.82 1.02 -4.24
N ILE A 158 8.08 1.36 -4.52
CA ILE A 158 9.25 0.84 -3.83
C ILE A 158 9.95 1.98 -3.12
N GLU A 159 10.12 1.86 -1.82
CA GLU A 159 10.75 2.88 -1.00
C GLU A 159 12.27 2.72 -0.96
N TYR A 160 12.98 3.85 -0.96
CA TYR A 160 14.42 3.89 -0.78
C TYR A 160 14.76 4.21 0.68
N ASP A 161 15.23 3.21 1.42
CA ASP A 161 15.45 3.28 2.88
C ASP A 161 16.87 3.68 3.30
N ALA A 162 17.75 4.03 2.37
CA ALA A 162 19.13 4.36 2.70
C ALA A 162 19.35 5.87 2.82
N LYS A 163 20.46 6.28 3.46
CA LYS A 163 20.88 7.67 3.43
C LYS A 163 21.20 8.08 1.98
N PRO A 164 20.60 9.16 1.46
CA PRO A 164 20.82 9.57 0.08
C PRO A 164 22.29 9.85 -0.20
N SER A 165 22.85 9.09 -1.15
CA SER A 165 24.13 9.37 -1.81
C SER A 165 24.01 8.97 -3.28
N LYS A 166 24.84 9.54 -4.15
CA LYS A 166 24.78 9.21 -5.57
C LYS A 166 24.97 7.71 -5.81
N ASP A 167 25.95 7.10 -5.16
CA ASP A 167 26.30 5.69 -5.33
C ASP A 167 25.16 4.77 -4.86
N THR A 168 24.55 5.06 -3.70
CA THR A 168 23.46 4.23 -3.17
C THR A 168 22.18 4.37 -3.99
N LEU A 169 21.90 5.55 -4.55
CA LEU A 169 20.78 5.75 -5.47
C LEU A 169 20.98 5.06 -6.80
N ILE A 170 22.21 5.08 -7.36
CA ILE A 170 22.55 4.32 -8.57
C ILE A 170 22.41 2.82 -8.32
N GLN A 171 22.92 2.33 -7.18
CA GLN A 171 22.77 0.93 -6.80
C GLN A 171 21.30 0.55 -6.67
N PHE A 172 20.51 1.38 -6.04
CA PHE A 172 19.06 1.16 -5.91
C PHE A 172 18.39 1.04 -7.29
N LEU A 173 18.61 2.00 -8.20
CA LEU A 173 18.06 1.96 -9.55
C LEU A 173 18.47 0.68 -10.30
N ASN A 174 19.74 0.29 -10.24
CA ASN A 174 20.21 -0.92 -10.91
C ASN A 174 19.70 -2.23 -10.28
N THR A 175 19.32 -2.20 -9.00
CA THR A 175 18.83 -3.39 -8.30
C THR A 175 17.34 -3.58 -8.53
N VAL A 176 16.59 -2.47 -8.62
CA VAL A 176 15.13 -2.49 -8.65
C VAL A 176 14.59 -2.49 -10.08
N LEU A 177 15.27 -1.87 -11.03
CA LEU A 177 14.94 -1.85 -12.46
C LEU A 177 15.50 -3.04 -13.19
#